data_4b5442e0c632ffadd857bef59236e560
#
_entry.id   4b5442e0c632ffadd857bef59236e560
#
_cell.length_a   1.000
_cell.length_b   1.000
_cell.length_c   1.000
_cell.angle_alpha   90.00
_cell.angle_beta   90.00
_cell.angle_gamma   90.00
#
_symmetry.space_group_name_H-M   'P 1'
#
loop_
_entity.id
_entity.type
_entity.pdbx_description
1 polymer ?
#
loop_
_entity_poly.entity_id
_entity_poly.type
_entity_poly.pdbx_seq_one_letter_code
_entity_poly.pdbx_strand_id
1 'polypeptide(L)' 'MAYQVRICDAIRSLNDKADYTVTENDVDRIWWDTSTTTPIPKEDILAEQTRLQAIEDAK' A
#
# COMPACT_ATOMS: atom_id res chain seq x y z
N MET A 1 -11.27 18.48 0.37
CA MET A 1 -9.96 17.99 0.85
C MET A 1 -9.54 16.80 0.04
N ALA A 2 -8.24 16.68 -0.23
CA ALA A 2 -7.72 15.52 -0.97
C ALA A 2 -7.81 14.26 -0.10
N TYR A 3 -8.04 13.12 -0.74
CA TYR A 3 -8.04 11.84 -0.05
C TYR A 3 -6.63 11.50 0.43
N GLN A 4 -6.53 11.06 1.68
CA GLN A 4 -5.25 10.62 2.25
C GLN A 4 -4.98 9.17 1.86
N VAL A 5 -4.01 8.94 0.98
CA VAL A 5 -3.67 7.59 0.53
C VAL A 5 -3.00 6.81 1.68
N ARG A 6 -3.51 5.60 1.92
CA ARG A 6 -3.02 4.73 2.99
C ARG A 6 -2.09 3.67 2.44
N ILE A 7 -1.38 3.00 3.34
CA ILE A 7 -0.50 1.89 2.96
C ILE A 7 -1.29 0.79 2.25
N CYS A 8 -2.49 0.45 2.74
CA CYS A 8 -3.32 -0.57 2.10
C CYS A 8 -3.73 -0.18 0.68
N ASP A 9 -3.95 1.11 0.41
CA ASP A 9 -4.28 1.57 -0.94
C ASP A 9 -3.11 1.34 -1.89
N ALA A 10 -1.89 1.62 -1.43
CA ALA A 10 -0.68 1.40 -2.23
C ALA A 10 -0.48 -0.09 -2.54
N ILE A 11 -0.68 -0.96 -1.54
CA ILE A 11 -0.54 -2.40 -1.74
C ILE A 11 -1.57 -2.91 -2.74
N ARG A 12 -2.82 -2.48 -2.63
CA ARG A 12 -3.88 -2.91 -3.55
C ARG A 12 -3.65 -2.41 -4.97
N SER A 13 -3.03 -1.24 -5.11
CA SER A 13 -2.67 -0.71 -6.43
C SER A 13 -1.57 -1.54 -7.08
N LEU A 14 -0.61 -2.04 -6.29
CA LEU A 14 0.48 -2.87 -6.78
C LEU A 14 0.04 -4.32 -7.02
N ASN A 15 -0.86 -4.84 -6.19
CA ASN A 15 -1.40 -6.19 -6.30
C ASN A 15 -2.78 -6.24 -5.66
N ASP A 16 -3.83 -6.17 -6.48
CA ASP A 16 -5.21 -6.15 -6.03
C ASP A 16 -5.69 -7.47 -5.41
N LYS A 17 -4.91 -8.53 -5.58
CA LYS A 17 -5.21 -9.86 -5.04
C LYS A 17 -4.33 -10.22 -3.85
N ALA A 18 -3.61 -9.25 -3.30
CA ALA A 18 -2.71 -9.50 -2.19
C ALA A 18 -3.50 -9.87 -0.91
N ASP A 19 -3.02 -10.90 -0.22
CA ASP A 19 -3.54 -11.28 1.11
C ASP A 19 -2.56 -10.76 2.16
N TYR A 20 -3.00 -9.78 2.94
CA TYR A 20 -2.14 -9.09 3.90
C TYR A 20 -2.97 -8.45 5.00
N THR A 21 -2.30 -8.08 6.09
CA THR A 21 -2.89 -7.26 7.16
C THR A 21 -1.92 -6.14 7.51
N VAL A 22 -2.41 -4.91 7.49
CA VAL A 22 -1.65 -3.73 7.90
C VAL A 22 -2.17 -3.26 9.26
N THR A 23 -1.26 -3.07 10.22
CA THR A 23 -1.60 -2.59 11.56
C THR A 23 -1.27 -1.11 11.65
N GLU A 24 -2.24 -0.30 12.07
CA GLU A 24 -2.07 1.14 12.32
C GLU A 24 -1.55 1.94 11.11
N ASN A 25 -1.83 1.46 9.89
CA ASN A 25 -1.35 2.10 8.67
C ASN A 25 0.19 2.25 8.65
N ASP A 26 0.89 1.28 9.20
CA ASP A 26 2.35 1.30 9.35
C ASP A 26 2.98 0.31 8.38
N VAL A 27 3.81 0.82 7.46
CA VAL A 27 4.48 -0.01 6.45
C VAL A 27 5.42 -1.05 7.07
N ASP A 28 5.87 -0.84 8.29
CA ASP A 28 6.73 -1.78 9.01
C ASP A 28 5.92 -2.84 9.78
N ARG A 29 4.60 -2.71 9.83
CA ARG A 29 3.71 -3.62 10.56
C ARG A 29 2.73 -4.30 9.61
N ILE A 30 3.28 -4.90 8.56
CA ILE A 30 2.47 -5.62 7.58
C ILE A 30 2.71 -7.11 7.74
N TRP A 31 1.62 -7.85 7.95
CA TRP A 31 1.65 -9.31 7.89
C TRP A 31 1.25 -9.73 6.47
N TRP A 32 2.03 -10.61 5.87
CA TRP A 32 1.77 -11.13 4.53
C TRP A 32 1.42 -12.61 4.59
N ASP A 33 0.38 -13.01 3.86
CA ASP A 33 0.09 -14.42 3.64
C ASP A 33 0.99 -14.94 2.53
N THR A 34 2.15 -15.44 2.90
CA THR A 34 3.17 -15.86 1.94
C THR A 34 2.81 -17.13 1.18
N SER A 35 1.73 -17.82 1.56
CA SER A 35 1.22 -18.96 0.81
C SER A 35 0.52 -18.55 -0.47
N THR A 36 0.00 -17.32 -0.53
CA THR A 36 -0.77 -16.81 -1.67
C THR A 36 -0.20 -15.50 -2.24
N THR A 37 0.62 -14.78 -1.47
CA THR A 37 1.10 -13.45 -1.83
C THR A 37 2.59 -13.34 -1.62
N THR A 38 3.31 -12.84 -2.63
CA THR A 38 4.72 -12.47 -2.46
C THR A 38 4.79 -11.12 -1.75
N PRO A 39 5.50 -11.01 -0.61
CA PRO A 39 5.62 -9.74 0.08
C PRO A 39 6.20 -8.65 -0.83
N ILE A 40 5.57 -7.47 -0.79
CA ILE A 40 6.00 -6.33 -1.60
C ILE A 40 7.04 -5.55 -0.79
N PRO A 41 8.19 -5.18 -1.40
CA PRO A 41 9.19 -4.37 -0.70
C PRO A 41 8.60 -3.06 -0.18
N LYS A 42 9.00 -2.66 1.02
CA LYS A 42 8.61 -1.39 1.64
C LYS A 42 8.83 -0.21 0.70
N GLU A 43 9.95 -0.18 0.00
CA GLU A 43 10.30 0.90 -0.92
C GLU A 43 9.27 1.05 -2.03
N ASP A 44 8.79 -0.07 -2.58
CA ASP A 44 7.79 -0.07 -3.63
C ASP A 44 6.44 0.44 -3.11
N ILE A 45 6.07 0.05 -1.89
CA ILE A 45 4.83 0.49 -1.26
C ILE A 45 4.86 2.00 -1.04
N LEU A 46 5.96 2.53 -0.50
CA LEU A 46 6.08 3.96 -0.24
C LEU A 46 6.13 4.78 -1.54
N ALA A 47 6.80 4.29 -2.57
CA ALA A 47 6.83 4.94 -3.88
C ALA A 47 5.42 4.98 -4.49
N GLU A 48 4.67 3.90 -4.40
CA GLU A 48 3.31 3.84 -4.92
C GLU A 48 2.37 4.75 -4.12
N GLN A 49 2.53 4.79 -2.81
CA GLN A 49 1.75 5.70 -1.96
C GLN A 49 1.97 7.16 -2.38
N THR A 50 3.22 7.54 -2.63
CA THR A 50 3.55 8.90 -3.08
C THR A 50 2.94 9.19 -4.44
N ARG A 51 3.01 8.24 -5.37
CA ARG A 51 2.42 8.40 -6.71
C ARG A 51 0.92 8.58 -6.64
N LEU A 52 0.23 7.75 -5.86
CA LEU A 52 -1.23 7.81 -5.71
C LEU A 52 -1.64 9.10 -5.01
N GLN A 53 -0.87 9.55 -4.02
CA GLN A 53 -1.16 10.79 -3.32
C GLN A 53 -1.05 11.99 -4.26
N ALA A 54 -0.06 11.99 -5.15
CA ALA A 54 0.09 13.06 -6.14
C ALA A 54 -1.13 13.12 -7.08
N ILE A 55 -1.68 11.96 -7.46
CA ILE A 55 -2.90 11.90 -8.29
C ILE A 55 -4.08 12.49 -7.52
N GLU A 56 -4.23 12.15 -6.25
CA GLU A 56 -5.32 12.68 -5.41
C GLU A 56 -5.18 14.20 -5.22
N ASP A 57 -3.95 14.67 -4.99
CA ASP A 57 -3.69 16.10 -4.78
C ASP A 57 -3.93 16.92 -6.05
N ALA A 58 -3.86 16.30 -7.22
CA ALA A 58 -4.09 16.96 -8.52
C ALA A 58 -5.57 17.03 -8.91
N LYS A 59 -6.45 16.37 -8.19
CA LYS A 59 -7.90 16.36 -8.49
C LYS A 59 -8.60 17.65 -8.08
#